data_49322c4ca13798c6195f1eea30078887
#
_entry.id   49322c4ca13798c6195f1eea30078887
#
_cell.length_a   1.000
_cell.length_b   1.000
_cell.length_c   1.000
_cell.angle_alpha   90.00
_cell.angle_beta   90.00
_cell.angle_gamma   90.00
#
_symmetry.space_group_name_H-M   'P 1'
#
loop_
_entity.id
_entity.type
_entity.pdbx_description
1 polymer ?
#
loop_
_entity_poly.entity_id
_entity_poly.type
_entity_poly.pdbx_seq_one_letter_code
_entity_poly.pdbx_strand_id
1 'polypeptide(L)'
;MDQNLIAVIVGFVEGVTEFLPVSSTGHMIIVGHMLGFDGPAADIFDVFVQLGAILSVIFIYKERFARFFTKEGWQADKGLSVWHVAAGIVPVMGVAFFAYKYIKEYLFSPFTVAIGLVLGALLMMYAEYKTKDNQAELLDDLD
;
A
#
# COMPACT_ATOMS: atom_id res chain seq x y z
N MET A 1 -1.96 23.58 -15.88
CA MET A 1 -0.61 23.15 -15.46
C MET A 1 -0.12 22.14 -16.49
N ASP A 2 1.19 22.04 -16.74
CA ASP A 2 1.73 21.03 -17.67
C ASP A 2 1.47 19.63 -17.09
N GLN A 3 1.01 18.69 -17.94
CA GLN A 3 0.71 17.31 -17.53
C GLN A 3 1.95 16.58 -16.99
N ASN A 4 3.12 16.87 -17.55
CA ASN A 4 4.37 16.29 -17.03
C ASN A 4 4.67 16.75 -15.59
N LEU A 5 4.40 18.03 -15.30
CA LEU A 5 4.59 18.55 -13.94
C LEU A 5 3.59 17.91 -12.96
N ILE A 6 2.35 17.72 -13.38
CA ILE A 6 1.33 17.03 -12.56
C ILE A 6 1.79 15.59 -12.29
N ALA A 7 2.23 14.87 -13.32
CA ALA A 7 2.74 13.50 -13.16
C ALA A 7 3.92 13.43 -12.18
N VAL A 8 4.85 14.39 -12.21
CA VAL A 8 5.96 14.47 -11.24
C VAL A 8 5.45 14.69 -9.83
N ILE A 9 4.47 15.59 -9.63
CA ILE A 9 3.90 15.85 -8.32
C ILE A 9 3.18 14.61 -7.76
N VAL A 10 2.33 13.98 -8.59
CA VAL A 10 1.58 12.77 -8.18
C VAL A 10 2.55 11.61 -7.90
N GLY A 11 3.58 11.42 -8.74
CA GLY A 11 4.62 10.42 -8.51
C GLY A 11 5.46 10.69 -7.25
N PHE A 12 5.71 11.95 -6.91
CA PHE A 12 6.35 12.30 -5.65
C PHE A 12 5.47 11.97 -4.42
N VAL A 13 4.16 12.27 -4.52
CA VAL A 13 3.19 11.91 -3.48
C VAL A 13 3.17 10.40 -3.26
N GLU A 14 3.14 9.61 -4.34
CA GLU A 14 3.23 8.15 -4.26
C GLU A 14 4.51 7.70 -3.54
N GLY A 15 5.67 8.17 -3.99
CA GLY A 15 6.96 7.78 -3.42
C GLY A 15 7.10 8.09 -1.92
N VAL A 16 6.44 9.16 -1.43
CA VAL A 16 6.45 9.51 -0.01
C VAL A 16 5.43 8.70 0.79
N THR A 17 4.25 8.43 0.22
CA THR A 17 3.13 7.84 0.96
C THR A 17 3.05 6.33 0.85
N GLU A 18 3.67 5.69 -0.15
CA GLU A 18 3.59 4.24 -0.39
C GLU A 18 4.17 3.42 0.77
N PHE A 19 5.24 3.92 1.38
CA PHE A 19 5.90 3.22 2.49
C PHE A 19 5.34 3.56 3.86
N LEU A 20 4.34 4.43 3.91
CA LEU A 20 3.62 4.79 5.12
C LEU A 20 2.24 4.11 5.13
N PRO A 21 1.71 3.71 6.29
CA PRO A 21 0.38 3.08 6.37
C PRO A 21 -0.76 4.12 6.25
N VAL A 22 -0.71 4.97 5.20
CA VAL A 22 -1.61 6.12 5.01
C VAL A 22 -2.41 6.08 3.71
N SER A 23 -2.34 4.98 2.95
CA SER A 23 -2.98 4.82 1.63
C SER A 23 -2.45 5.78 0.57
N SER A 24 -1.38 5.40 -0.13
CA SER A 24 -0.80 6.17 -1.24
C SER A 24 -1.80 6.43 -2.35
N THR A 25 -2.56 5.41 -2.75
CA THR A 25 -3.63 5.52 -3.75
C THR A 25 -4.66 6.60 -3.37
N GLY A 26 -5.04 6.66 -2.08
CA GLY A 26 -5.96 7.70 -1.60
C GLY A 26 -5.38 9.11 -1.76
N HIS A 27 -4.09 9.29 -1.48
CA HIS A 27 -3.41 10.57 -1.65
C HIS A 27 -3.28 10.95 -3.13
N MET A 28 -2.94 9.99 -4.02
CA MET A 28 -2.88 10.24 -5.46
C MET A 28 -4.23 10.68 -6.02
N ILE A 29 -5.32 10.01 -5.64
CA ILE A 29 -6.69 10.37 -6.08
C ILE A 29 -7.03 11.81 -5.65
N ILE A 30 -6.74 12.20 -4.41
CA ILE A 30 -7.04 13.55 -3.93
C ILE A 30 -6.18 14.59 -4.63
N VAL A 31 -4.86 14.38 -4.68
CA VAL A 31 -3.94 15.33 -5.29
C VAL A 31 -4.16 15.42 -6.80
N GLY A 32 -4.37 14.29 -7.49
CA GLY A 32 -4.70 14.23 -8.90
C GLY A 32 -5.97 15.03 -9.20
N HIS A 33 -7.04 14.81 -8.44
CA HIS A 33 -8.29 15.55 -8.58
C HIS A 33 -8.11 17.08 -8.38
N MET A 34 -7.36 17.48 -7.36
CA MET A 34 -7.06 18.90 -7.11
C MET A 34 -6.26 19.55 -8.25
N LEU A 35 -5.45 18.77 -8.97
CA LEU A 35 -4.63 19.23 -10.07
C LEU A 35 -5.32 19.07 -11.45
N GLY A 36 -6.55 18.54 -11.47
CA GLY A 36 -7.29 18.26 -12.71
C GLY A 36 -6.69 17.08 -13.51
N PHE A 37 -6.07 16.12 -12.82
CA PHE A 37 -5.50 14.90 -13.37
C PHE A 37 -6.41 13.72 -13.02
N ASP A 38 -7.49 13.61 -13.80
CA ASP A 38 -8.53 12.60 -13.61
C ASP A 38 -8.74 11.79 -14.89
N GLY A 39 -9.41 10.65 -14.75
CA GLY A 39 -9.85 9.82 -15.86
C GLY A 39 -8.89 8.67 -16.19
N PRO A 40 -9.13 7.95 -17.30
CA PRO A 40 -8.43 6.70 -17.62
C PRO A 40 -6.91 6.81 -17.71
N ALA A 41 -6.39 7.97 -18.13
CA ALA A 41 -4.95 8.19 -18.19
C ALA A 41 -4.32 8.31 -16.80
N ALA A 42 -5.00 8.95 -15.85
CA ALA A 42 -4.59 9.03 -14.47
C ALA A 42 -4.62 7.64 -13.80
N ASP A 43 -5.70 6.87 -14.00
CA ASP A 43 -5.82 5.49 -13.50
C ASP A 43 -4.64 4.60 -13.95
N ILE A 44 -4.25 4.72 -15.22
CA ILE A 44 -3.11 3.97 -15.78
C ILE A 44 -1.79 4.46 -15.19
N PHE A 45 -1.63 5.77 -15.07
CA PHE A 45 -0.42 6.37 -14.49
C PHE A 45 -0.22 5.91 -13.04
N ASP A 46 -1.28 5.93 -12.24
CA ASP A 46 -1.24 5.50 -10.83
C ASP A 46 -0.74 4.05 -10.69
N VAL A 47 -1.22 3.14 -11.55
CA VAL A 47 -0.75 1.75 -11.58
C VAL A 47 0.74 1.67 -11.91
N PHE A 48 1.21 2.43 -12.91
CA PHE A 48 2.62 2.41 -13.32
C PHE A 48 3.54 2.98 -12.23
N VAL A 49 3.13 4.03 -11.54
CA VAL A 49 3.91 4.63 -10.46
C VAL A 49 4.02 3.67 -9.27
N GLN A 50 2.92 2.99 -8.91
CA GLN A 50 2.92 1.94 -7.89
C GLN A 50 3.86 0.78 -8.24
N LEU A 51 3.89 0.36 -9.51
CA LEU A 51 4.87 -0.64 -9.96
C LEU A 51 6.31 -0.17 -9.76
N GLY A 52 6.58 1.12 -9.97
CA GLY A 52 7.90 1.71 -9.68
C GLY A 52 8.29 1.61 -8.20
N ALA A 53 7.35 1.92 -7.31
CA ALA A 53 7.55 1.78 -5.87
C ALA A 53 7.81 0.31 -5.47
N ILE A 54 7.01 -0.63 -5.97
CA ILE A 54 7.21 -2.07 -5.73
C ILE A 54 8.58 -2.55 -6.22
N LEU A 55 9.01 -2.12 -7.40
CA LEU A 55 10.33 -2.47 -7.95
C LEU A 55 11.46 -1.95 -7.06
N SER A 56 11.31 -0.77 -6.45
CA SER A 56 12.30 -0.25 -5.51
C SER A 56 12.47 -1.14 -4.28
N VAL A 57 11.36 -1.67 -3.73
CA VAL A 57 11.39 -2.62 -2.61
C VAL A 57 12.07 -3.92 -3.01
N ILE A 58 11.74 -4.46 -4.19
CA ILE A 58 12.37 -5.68 -4.71
C ILE A 58 13.89 -5.48 -4.86
N PHE A 59 14.32 -4.31 -5.32
CA PHE A 59 15.72 -3.98 -5.49
C PHE A 59 16.46 -3.88 -4.14
N ILE A 60 15.87 -3.18 -3.15
CA ILE A 60 16.44 -2.99 -1.81
C ILE A 60 16.52 -4.34 -1.06
N TYR A 61 15.44 -5.14 -1.11
CA TYR A 61 15.33 -6.39 -0.39
C TYR A 61 15.56 -7.63 -1.27
N LYS A 62 16.34 -7.50 -2.35
CA LYS A 62 16.58 -8.55 -3.35
C LYS A 62 17.00 -9.89 -2.75
N GLU A 63 17.80 -9.88 -1.69
CA GLU A 63 18.26 -11.11 -1.01
C GLU A 63 17.11 -11.82 -0.29
N ARG A 64 16.21 -11.08 0.33
CA ARG A 64 15.00 -11.63 0.96
C ARG A 64 14.06 -12.21 -0.10
N PHE A 65 13.85 -11.50 -1.21
CA PHE A 65 13.06 -12.01 -2.33
C PHE A 65 13.66 -13.25 -2.97
N ALA A 66 14.99 -13.28 -3.16
CA ALA A 66 15.68 -14.44 -3.70
C ALA A 66 15.48 -15.72 -2.85
N ARG A 67 15.36 -15.59 -1.52
CA ARG A 67 15.09 -16.72 -0.62
C ARG A 67 13.77 -17.42 -0.91
N PHE A 68 12.73 -16.72 -1.39
CA PHE A 68 11.46 -17.35 -1.78
C PHE A 68 11.59 -18.32 -2.96
N PHE A 69 12.64 -18.19 -3.78
CA PHE A 69 12.93 -19.09 -4.90
C PHE A 69 13.83 -20.28 -4.50
N THR A 70 14.27 -20.33 -3.24
CA THR A 70 15.06 -21.45 -2.72
C THR A 70 14.17 -22.49 -2.03
N LYS A 71 14.69 -23.70 -1.84
CA LYS A 71 13.97 -24.75 -1.11
C LYS A 71 13.63 -24.35 0.33
N GLU A 72 14.44 -23.50 0.95
CA GLU A 72 14.22 -22.98 2.30
C GLU A 72 13.01 -22.06 2.38
N GLY A 73 12.78 -21.23 1.37
CA GLY A 73 11.62 -20.35 1.31
C GLY A 73 10.27 -21.07 1.21
N TRP A 74 10.27 -22.36 0.89
CA TRP A 74 9.06 -23.20 0.86
C TRP A 74 8.81 -23.96 2.16
N GLN A 75 9.76 -23.96 3.11
CA GLN A 75 9.66 -24.67 4.38
C GLN A 75 9.06 -23.74 5.44
N ALA A 76 7.84 -24.06 5.91
CA ALA A 76 7.11 -23.24 6.88
C ALA A 76 7.72 -23.21 8.28
N ASP A 77 8.58 -24.19 8.61
CA ASP A 77 9.25 -24.36 9.89
C ASP A 77 10.53 -23.53 10.06
N LYS A 78 11.01 -22.90 8.96
CA LYS A 78 12.26 -22.12 8.96
C LYS A 78 12.04 -20.59 8.84
N GLY A 79 10.87 -20.10 9.30
CA GLY A 79 10.53 -18.67 9.28
C GLY A 79 9.50 -18.30 8.23
N LEU A 80 9.52 -17.06 7.72
CA LEU A 80 8.56 -16.58 6.75
C LEU A 80 8.70 -17.34 5.43
N SER A 81 7.70 -18.13 5.07
CA SER A 81 7.68 -18.97 3.87
C SER A 81 6.63 -18.48 2.86
N VAL A 82 6.71 -18.99 1.63
CA VAL A 82 5.72 -18.74 0.57
C VAL A 82 4.28 -19.06 1.04
N TRP A 83 4.12 -20.07 1.89
CA TRP A 83 2.81 -20.46 2.42
C TRP A 83 2.21 -19.41 3.36
N HIS A 84 3.01 -18.77 4.20
CA HIS A 84 2.56 -17.68 5.06
C HIS A 84 2.11 -16.46 4.23
N VAL A 85 2.89 -16.14 3.19
CA VAL A 85 2.54 -15.06 2.25
C VAL A 85 1.27 -15.38 1.50
N ALA A 86 1.13 -16.61 0.98
CA ALA A 86 -0.07 -17.06 0.28
C ALA A 86 -1.30 -17.02 1.19
N ALA A 87 -1.18 -17.50 2.44
CA ALA A 87 -2.27 -17.48 3.40
C ALA A 87 -2.75 -16.06 3.74
N GLY A 88 -1.85 -15.07 3.72
CA GLY A 88 -2.21 -13.65 3.89
C GLY A 88 -2.85 -13.04 2.64
N ILE A 89 -2.32 -13.33 1.46
CA ILE A 89 -2.73 -12.67 0.20
C ILE A 89 -4.01 -13.29 -0.37
N VAL A 90 -4.13 -14.61 -0.41
CA VAL A 90 -5.22 -15.31 -1.10
C VAL A 90 -6.62 -14.90 -0.59
N PRO A 91 -6.90 -14.81 0.72
CA PRO A 91 -8.20 -14.37 1.21
C PRO A 91 -8.52 -12.94 0.79
N VAL A 92 -7.53 -12.04 0.89
CA VAL A 92 -7.70 -10.63 0.52
C VAL A 92 -7.96 -10.48 -0.97
N MET A 93 -7.22 -11.19 -1.82
CA MET A 93 -7.46 -11.21 -3.27
C MET A 93 -8.84 -11.77 -3.61
N GLY A 94 -9.29 -12.82 -2.92
CA GLY A 94 -10.62 -13.37 -3.09
C GLY A 94 -11.70 -12.33 -2.81
N VAL A 95 -11.65 -11.68 -1.66
CA VAL A 95 -12.60 -10.61 -1.31
C VAL A 95 -12.52 -9.45 -2.31
N ALA A 96 -11.31 -9.00 -2.65
CA ALA A 96 -11.10 -7.91 -3.60
C ALA A 96 -11.68 -8.24 -4.98
N PHE A 97 -11.52 -9.46 -5.48
CA PHE A 97 -12.05 -9.89 -6.77
C PHE A 97 -13.57 -9.79 -6.83
N PHE A 98 -14.28 -10.28 -5.81
CA PHE A 98 -15.74 -10.20 -5.76
C PHE A 98 -16.26 -8.80 -5.46
N ALA A 99 -15.55 -8.03 -4.66
CA ALA A 99 -15.93 -6.68 -4.28
C ALA A 99 -15.46 -5.58 -5.25
N TYR A 100 -14.58 -5.90 -6.21
CA TYR A 100 -13.92 -4.94 -7.10
C TYR A 100 -14.87 -3.92 -7.73
N LYS A 101 -15.99 -4.39 -8.29
CA LYS A 101 -16.98 -3.53 -8.95
C LYS A 101 -17.59 -2.51 -7.97
N TYR A 102 -17.99 -2.98 -6.80
CA TYR A 102 -18.56 -2.13 -5.75
C TYR A 102 -17.53 -1.15 -5.17
N ILE A 103 -16.32 -1.63 -4.95
CA ILE A 103 -15.22 -0.80 -4.47
C ILE A 103 -14.93 0.33 -5.45
N LYS A 104 -14.78 0.03 -6.74
CA LYS A 104 -14.48 1.03 -7.77
C LYS A 104 -15.62 2.05 -7.93
N GLU A 105 -16.86 1.62 -7.88
CA GLU A 105 -18.03 2.47 -8.09
C GLU A 105 -18.33 3.40 -6.91
N TYR A 106 -18.18 2.92 -5.67
CA TYR A 106 -18.63 3.65 -4.49
C TYR A 106 -17.51 4.21 -3.61
N LEU A 107 -16.32 3.58 -3.62
CA LEU A 107 -15.23 3.94 -2.71
C LEU A 107 -14.10 4.77 -3.36
N PHE A 108 -14.04 4.84 -4.69
CA PHE A 108 -12.98 5.57 -5.41
C PHE A 108 -13.38 7.00 -5.79
N SER A 109 -14.36 7.60 -5.12
CA SER A 109 -14.59 9.04 -5.28
C SER A 109 -13.66 9.83 -4.35
N PRO A 110 -13.18 11.03 -4.76
CA PRO A 110 -12.30 11.85 -3.92
C PRO A 110 -12.87 12.14 -2.54
N PHE A 111 -14.18 12.32 -2.46
CA PHE A 111 -14.90 12.58 -1.20
C PHE A 111 -14.90 11.36 -0.28
N THR A 112 -15.24 10.18 -0.81
CA THR A 112 -15.26 8.93 -0.04
C THR A 112 -13.86 8.56 0.44
N VAL A 113 -12.86 8.76 -0.43
CA VAL A 113 -11.44 8.54 -0.10
C VAL A 113 -10.99 9.47 1.01
N ALA A 114 -11.34 10.77 0.95
CA ALA A 114 -10.99 11.71 2.01
C ALA A 114 -11.58 11.31 3.37
N ILE A 115 -12.85 10.89 3.41
CA ILE A 115 -13.48 10.38 4.64
C ILE A 115 -12.72 9.13 5.12
N GLY A 116 -12.42 8.19 4.24
CA GLY A 116 -11.68 6.98 4.56
C GLY A 116 -10.31 7.25 5.16
N LEU A 117 -9.56 8.21 4.61
CA LEU A 117 -8.27 8.63 5.14
C LEU A 117 -8.37 9.24 6.54
N VAL A 118 -9.36 10.10 6.77
CA VAL A 118 -9.59 10.70 8.10
C VAL A 118 -9.95 9.62 9.13
N LEU A 119 -10.88 8.72 8.79
CA LEU A 119 -11.27 7.63 9.69
C LEU A 119 -10.10 6.67 9.96
N GLY A 120 -9.32 6.35 8.93
CA GLY A 120 -8.11 5.53 9.07
C GLY A 120 -7.07 6.19 9.98
N ALA A 121 -6.83 7.49 9.81
CA ALA A 121 -5.91 8.24 10.67
C ALA A 121 -6.37 8.25 12.14
N LEU A 122 -7.66 8.49 12.38
CA LEU A 122 -8.22 8.45 13.74
C LEU A 122 -8.10 7.05 14.37
N LEU A 123 -8.33 6.01 13.60
CA LEU A 123 -8.17 4.62 14.05
C LEU A 123 -6.71 4.31 14.40
N MET A 124 -5.76 4.73 13.57
CA MET A 124 -4.33 4.54 13.84
C MET A 124 -3.90 5.30 15.09
N MET A 125 -4.29 6.56 15.25
CA MET A 125 -4.01 7.34 16.45
C MET A 125 -4.59 6.70 17.71
N TYR A 126 -5.81 6.16 17.62
CA TYR A 126 -6.42 5.44 18.73
C TYR A 126 -5.68 4.15 19.06
N ALA A 127 -5.30 3.37 18.05
CA ALA A 127 -4.54 2.15 18.23
C ALA A 127 -3.17 2.42 18.86
N GLU A 128 -2.45 3.42 18.36
CA GLU A 128 -1.16 3.84 18.89
C GLU A 128 -1.28 4.32 20.35
N TYR A 129 -2.27 5.15 20.66
CA TYR A 129 -2.52 5.60 22.02
C TYR A 129 -2.75 4.44 23.00
N LYS A 130 -3.50 3.41 22.56
CA LYS A 130 -3.82 2.24 23.39
C LYS A 130 -2.65 1.27 23.54
N THR A 131 -1.73 1.22 22.55
CA THR A 131 -0.66 0.22 22.51
C THR A 131 0.68 0.78 23.02
N LYS A 132 0.73 2.04 23.39
CA LYS A 132 1.96 2.76 23.76
C LYS A 132 2.76 2.10 24.90
N ASP A 133 2.11 1.35 25.78
CA ASP A 133 2.76 0.68 26.91
C ASP A 133 3.38 -0.70 26.55
N ASN A 134 2.97 -1.32 25.45
CA ASN A 134 3.40 -2.69 25.09
C ASN A 134 4.51 -2.75 24.02
N GLN A 135 4.86 -1.66 23.38
CA GLN A 135 5.83 -1.69 22.26
C GLN A 135 7.28 -1.77 22.71
N ALA A 136 7.61 -1.36 23.92
CA ALA A 136 8.98 -1.42 24.43
C ALA A 136 9.44 -2.88 24.71
N GLU A 137 8.54 -3.76 25.14
CA GLU A 137 8.87 -5.16 25.43
C GLU A 137 9.00 -6.06 24.20
N LEU A 138 8.24 -5.77 23.12
CA LEU A 138 8.20 -6.62 21.92
C LEU A 138 9.38 -6.41 20.96
N LEU A 139 10.10 -5.29 21.05
CA LEU A 139 11.25 -5.02 20.20
C LEU A 139 12.55 -5.62 20.76
N ASP A 140 12.64 -5.79 22.08
CA ASP A 140 13.80 -6.40 22.73
C ASP A 140 13.85 -7.93 22.54
N ASP A 141 12.71 -8.57 22.21
CA ASP A 141 12.62 -10.02 21.98
C ASP A 141 12.91 -10.44 20.49
N LEU A 142 13.23 -9.49 19.62
CA LEU A 142 13.43 -9.74 18.18
C LEU A 142 14.91 -9.64 17.72
N ASP A 143 15.86 -9.42 18.65
CA ASP A 143 17.30 -9.39 18.37
C ASP A 143 17.96 -10.80 18.50
#